data_0fd55632b0046e11ac3507f444a7d5cb
#
_entry.id   0fd55632b0046e11ac3507f444a7d5cb
#
_cell.length_a   1.000
_cell.length_b   1.000
_cell.length_c   1.000
_cell.angle_alpha   90.00
_cell.angle_beta   90.00
_cell.angle_gamma   90.00
#
_symmetry.space_group_name_H-M   'P 1'
#
loop_
_entity.id
_entity.type
_entity.pdbx_description
1 polymer ?
#
loop_
_entity_poly.entity_id
_entity_poly.type
_entity_poly.pdbx_seq_one_letter_code
_entity_poly.pdbx_strand_id
1 'polypeptide(L)'
;MLLPTLFGQNRSACDLVTQDEANALLGGSANKLSMGAIGCGYSVRTLGVRLTITVTDWGATTKSVWDMAKANSAKRQQMAGDEPGMGSYAFAELIRRSAQSSSGKCGFEAVKGTKLITISVTDDAEKQDIAGKKEMLDKLRPLAQKAAQRL
;
A
#
# COMPACT_ATOMS: atom_id res chain seq x y z
N MET A 1 10.98 17.62 36.24
CA MET A 1 10.45 16.34 35.77
C MET A 1 9.57 16.63 34.56
N LEU A 2 10.13 16.52 33.37
CA LEU A 2 9.39 16.75 32.13
C LEU A 2 8.67 15.46 31.78
N LEU A 3 7.36 15.47 31.89
CA LEU A 3 6.50 14.43 31.36
C LEU A 3 6.71 14.40 29.83
N PRO A 4 7.02 13.25 29.24
CA PRO A 4 6.98 13.15 27.80
C PRO A 4 5.53 13.39 27.39
N THR A 5 5.33 14.44 26.65
CA THR A 5 4.05 14.70 25.99
C THR A 5 3.82 13.53 25.01
N LEU A 6 3.00 12.61 25.43
CA LEU A 6 2.41 11.57 24.61
C LEU A 6 1.38 12.19 23.64
N PHE A 7 1.79 13.16 22.86
CA PHE A 7 1.11 13.45 21.63
C PHE A 7 1.61 12.41 20.62
N GLY A 8 0.83 11.37 20.42
CA GLY A 8 1.00 10.51 19.28
C GLY A 8 1.07 11.42 18.07
N GLN A 9 2.27 11.57 17.50
CA GLN A 9 2.44 12.33 16.28
C GLN A 9 1.59 11.64 15.24
N ASN A 10 0.56 12.32 14.73
CA ASN A 10 -0.16 11.90 13.55
C ASN A 10 0.84 11.95 12.40
N ARG A 11 1.53 10.84 12.19
CA ARG A 11 2.45 10.71 11.07
C ARG A 11 1.65 10.77 9.79
N SER A 12 2.07 11.62 8.86
CA SER A 12 1.48 11.63 7.52
C SER A 12 1.84 10.33 6.80
N ALA A 13 1.05 9.95 5.82
CA ALA A 13 1.33 8.76 5.03
C ALA A 13 2.72 8.83 4.36
N CYS A 14 3.21 10.03 4.03
CA CYS A 14 4.54 10.23 3.48
C CYS A 14 5.69 9.96 4.47
N ASP A 15 5.43 9.94 5.77
CA ASP A 15 6.44 9.62 6.78
C ASP A 15 6.66 8.11 6.95
N LEU A 16 5.76 7.30 6.38
CA LEU A 16 5.82 5.84 6.50
C LEU A 16 6.80 5.19 5.53
N VAL A 17 7.13 5.87 4.44
CA VAL A 17 8.08 5.41 3.42
C VAL A 17 8.99 6.55 3.07
N THR A 18 10.30 6.32 3.08
CA THR A 18 11.27 7.32 2.68
C THR A 18 11.40 7.40 1.16
N GLN A 19 11.92 8.52 0.67
CA GLN A 19 12.21 8.71 -0.76
C GLN A 19 13.13 7.62 -1.30
N ASP A 20 14.19 7.28 -0.56
CA ASP A 20 15.16 6.27 -0.97
C ASP A 20 14.54 4.86 -1.02
N GLU A 21 13.68 4.54 -0.07
CA GLU A 21 12.94 3.28 -0.07
C GLU A 21 12.00 3.17 -1.28
N ALA A 22 11.29 4.24 -1.60
CA ALA A 22 10.42 4.29 -2.77
C ALA A 22 11.23 4.18 -4.07
N ASN A 23 12.35 4.88 -4.19
CA ASN A 23 13.25 4.81 -5.35
C ASN A 23 13.78 3.38 -5.55
N ALA A 24 14.23 2.74 -4.49
CA ALA A 24 14.75 1.38 -4.54
C ALA A 24 13.67 0.38 -4.98
N LEU A 25 12.45 0.50 -4.44
CA LEU A 25 11.34 -0.36 -4.82
C LEU A 25 10.94 -0.20 -6.27
N LEU A 26 10.82 1.05 -6.73
CA LEU A 26 10.29 1.36 -8.06
C LEU A 26 11.34 1.32 -9.18
N GLY A 27 12.62 1.24 -8.82
CA GLY A 27 13.71 1.12 -9.77
C GLY A 27 14.14 2.42 -10.44
N GLY A 28 13.85 3.57 -9.85
CA GLY A 28 14.23 4.88 -10.39
C GLY A 28 13.93 6.02 -9.42
N SER A 29 14.30 7.24 -9.81
CA SER A 29 13.97 8.44 -9.04
C SER A 29 12.48 8.73 -9.10
N ALA A 30 11.79 8.54 -8.00
CA ALA A 30 10.35 8.74 -7.92
C ALA A 30 9.99 10.19 -7.59
N ASN A 31 8.93 10.69 -8.21
CA ASN A 31 8.29 11.94 -7.83
C ASN A 31 7.32 11.68 -6.68
N LYS A 32 7.48 12.43 -5.61
CA LYS A 32 6.65 12.35 -4.42
C LYS A 32 5.45 13.30 -4.54
N LEU A 33 4.26 12.79 -4.24
CA LEU A 33 3.04 13.56 -4.13
C LEU A 33 2.42 13.31 -2.75
N SER A 34 2.40 14.36 -1.91
CA SER A 34 1.70 14.32 -0.64
C SER A 34 0.23 14.65 -0.83
N MET A 35 -0.66 13.82 -0.29
CA MET A 35 -2.10 14.04 -0.25
C MET A 35 -2.56 14.34 1.18
N GLY A 36 -1.78 15.11 1.92
CA GLY A 36 -2.02 15.43 3.33
C GLY A 36 -1.74 14.27 4.27
N ALA A 37 -2.52 14.16 5.37
CA ALA A 37 -2.30 13.14 6.39
C ALA A 37 -2.69 11.73 5.92
N ILE A 38 -3.58 11.61 4.93
CA ILE A 38 -4.21 10.35 4.56
C ILE A 38 -3.54 9.61 3.41
N GLY A 39 -2.73 10.28 2.60
CA GLY A 39 -2.17 9.66 1.42
C GLY A 39 -0.80 10.18 1.02
N CYS A 40 -0.02 9.32 0.37
CA CYS A 40 1.25 9.65 -0.26
C CYS A 40 1.46 8.78 -1.50
N GLY A 41 1.93 9.40 -2.56
CA GLY A 41 2.27 8.73 -3.80
C GLY A 41 3.71 8.96 -4.19
N TYR A 42 4.34 7.93 -4.74
CA TYR A 42 5.64 8.00 -5.40
C TYR A 42 5.50 7.41 -6.80
N SER A 43 5.91 8.13 -7.81
CA SER A 43 5.76 7.66 -9.19
C SER A 43 7.04 7.82 -10.01
N VAL A 44 7.32 6.82 -10.85
CA VAL A 44 8.36 6.87 -11.88
C VAL A 44 7.65 6.78 -13.23
N ARG A 45 7.42 7.93 -13.85
CA ARG A 45 6.63 8.02 -15.10
C ARG A 45 7.21 7.21 -16.23
N THR A 46 8.54 7.24 -16.39
CA THR A 46 9.24 6.52 -17.45
C THR A 46 9.08 5.00 -17.37
N LEU A 47 8.80 4.48 -16.16
CA LEU A 47 8.57 3.06 -15.92
C LEU A 47 7.08 2.70 -15.78
N GLY A 48 6.20 3.70 -15.75
CA GLY A 48 4.77 3.49 -15.58
C GLY A 48 4.38 2.86 -14.23
N VAL A 49 5.15 3.10 -13.19
CA VAL A 49 4.93 2.52 -11.85
C VAL A 49 4.65 3.58 -10.80
N ARG A 50 3.80 3.26 -9.86
CA ARG A 50 3.43 4.13 -8.74
C ARG A 50 3.28 3.33 -7.45
N LEU A 51 3.91 3.82 -6.39
CA LEU A 51 3.68 3.38 -5.02
C LEU A 51 2.68 4.33 -4.36
N THR A 52 1.64 3.81 -3.74
CA THR A 52 0.64 4.58 -3.01
C THR A 52 0.52 4.06 -1.59
N ILE A 53 0.57 4.96 -0.63
CA ILE A 53 0.34 4.69 0.79
C ILE A 53 -0.87 5.48 1.23
N THR A 54 -1.84 4.82 1.84
CA THR A 54 -3.00 5.48 2.46
C THR A 54 -3.14 5.06 3.90
N VAL A 55 -3.52 6.00 4.74
CA VAL A 55 -3.84 5.76 6.15
C VAL A 55 -5.19 6.37 6.43
N THR A 56 -6.13 5.55 6.90
CA THR A 56 -7.48 6.00 7.21
C THR A 56 -7.82 5.58 8.63
N ASP A 57 -8.33 6.51 9.43
CA ASP A 57 -8.80 6.24 10.78
C ASP A 57 -10.33 6.11 10.76
N TRP A 58 -10.82 4.89 10.99
CA TRP A 58 -12.26 4.58 11.03
C TRP A 58 -12.76 4.42 12.46
N GLY A 59 -11.92 4.69 13.47
CA GLY A 59 -12.26 4.53 14.87
C GLY A 59 -12.64 3.08 15.20
N ALA A 60 -13.68 2.91 15.97
CA ALA A 60 -14.14 1.58 16.39
C ALA A 60 -14.66 0.70 15.25
N THR A 61 -14.95 1.26 14.07
CA THR A 61 -15.47 0.52 12.91
C THR A 61 -14.37 -0.01 11.99
N THR A 62 -13.09 0.27 12.28
CA THR A 62 -11.95 -0.10 11.43
C THR A 62 -11.93 -1.59 11.10
N LYS A 63 -12.15 -2.46 12.08
CA LYS A 63 -12.17 -3.90 11.85
C LYS A 63 -13.29 -4.33 10.91
N SER A 64 -14.47 -3.76 11.05
CA SER A 64 -15.62 -4.07 10.18
C SER A 64 -15.36 -3.63 8.74
N VAL A 65 -14.78 -2.44 8.55
CA VAL A 65 -14.38 -1.92 7.24
C VAL A 65 -13.32 -2.81 6.60
N TRP A 66 -12.35 -3.24 7.38
CA TRP A 66 -11.28 -4.12 6.90
C TRP A 66 -11.80 -5.51 6.51
N ASP A 67 -12.65 -6.11 7.33
CA ASP A 67 -13.26 -7.41 7.04
C ASP A 67 -14.07 -7.34 5.74
N MET A 68 -14.81 -6.25 5.53
CA MET A 68 -15.55 -6.02 4.28
C MET A 68 -14.63 -5.83 3.08
N ALA A 69 -13.58 -5.04 3.21
CA ALA A 69 -12.59 -4.83 2.16
C ALA A 69 -11.90 -6.13 1.77
N LYS A 70 -11.52 -6.93 2.76
CA LYS A 70 -10.91 -8.26 2.58
C LYS A 70 -11.85 -9.23 1.84
N ALA A 71 -13.12 -9.29 2.23
CA ALA A 71 -14.12 -10.12 1.59
C ALA A 71 -14.38 -9.68 0.14
N ASN A 72 -14.45 -8.38 -0.13
CA ASN A 72 -14.61 -7.82 -1.47
C ASN A 72 -13.37 -8.08 -2.34
N SER A 73 -12.18 -7.97 -1.76
CA SER A 73 -10.92 -8.27 -2.45
C SER A 73 -10.87 -9.72 -2.91
N ALA A 74 -11.24 -10.67 -2.04
CA ALA A 74 -11.27 -12.08 -2.38
C ALA A 74 -12.17 -12.41 -3.60
N LYS A 75 -13.20 -11.59 -3.83
CA LYS A 75 -14.12 -11.77 -4.98
C LYS A 75 -13.58 -11.20 -6.28
N ARG A 76 -12.72 -10.18 -6.24
CA ARG A 76 -12.26 -9.42 -7.41
C ARG A 76 -10.85 -9.76 -7.83
N GLN A 77 -10.07 -10.39 -6.95
CA GLN A 77 -8.64 -10.50 -7.12
C GLN A 77 -8.24 -11.90 -7.54
N GLN A 78 -7.24 -11.94 -8.41
CA GLN A 78 -6.66 -13.21 -8.85
C GLN A 78 -5.75 -13.83 -7.78
N MET A 79 -5.33 -13.02 -6.80
CA MET A 79 -4.57 -13.49 -5.66
C MET A 79 -4.92 -12.62 -4.44
N ALA A 80 -5.35 -13.26 -3.37
CA ALA A 80 -5.52 -12.61 -2.08
C ALA A 80 -5.25 -13.64 -0.99
N GLY A 81 -4.64 -13.21 0.11
CA GLY A 81 -4.33 -14.11 1.20
C GLY A 81 -3.81 -13.39 2.43
N ASP A 82 -4.03 -14.00 3.59
CA ASP A 82 -3.51 -13.49 4.85
C ASP A 82 -1.98 -13.52 4.87
N GLU A 83 -1.38 -12.43 5.39
CA GLU A 83 0.05 -12.32 5.61
C GLU A 83 0.37 -12.62 7.07
N PRO A 84 1.13 -13.69 7.34
CA PRO A 84 1.53 -14.04 8.71
C PRO A 84 2.35 -12.92 9.37
N GLY A 85 2.06 -12.61 10.62
CA GLY A 85 2.86 -11.72 11.45
C GLY A 85 2.59 -10.23 11.31
N MET A 86 1.70 -9.79 10.40
CA MET A 86 1.41 -8.37 10.21
C MET A 86 -0.04 -7.96 10.50
N GLY A 87 -0.92 -8.91 10.79
CA GLY A 87 -2.35 -8.58 10.85
C GLY A 87 -2.85 -7.97 9.53
N SER A 88 -2.32 -8.45 8.41
CA SER A 88 -2.56 -7.90 7.10
C SER A 88 -2.93 -8.98 6.09
N TYR A 89 -3.37 -8.57 4.91
CA TYR A 89 -3.48 -9.46 3.77
C TYR A 89 -2.85 -8.85 2.52
N ALA A 90 -2.34 -9.73 1.66
CA ALA A 90 -1.84 -9.37 0.35
C ALA A 90 -2.93 -9.46 -0.71
N PHE A 91 -2.88 -8.59 -1.71
CA PHE A 91 -3.79 -8.62 -2.83
C PHE A 91 -3.05 -8.34 -4.15
N ALA A 92 -3.59 -8.90 -5.23
CA ALA A 92 -3.19 -8.55 -6.59
C ALA A 92 -4.42 -8.56 -7.49
N GLU A 93 -4.56 -7.54 -8.30
CA GLU A 93 -5.68 -7.41 -9.23
C GLU A 93 -5.23 -6.85 -10.58
N LEU A 94 -5.93 -7.24 -11.64
CA LEU A 94 -5.81 -6.64 -12.96
C LEU A 94 -7.00 -5.72 -13.17
N ILE A 95 -6.72 -4.45 -13.42
CA ILE A 95 -7.72 -3.44 -13.67
C ILE A 95 -7.78 -3.19 -15.18
N ARG A 96 -8.86 -3.58 -15.82
CA ARG A 96 -9.12 -3.26 -17.21
C ARG A 96 -9.68 -1.86 -17.31
N ARG A 97 -8.95 -0.96 -17.95
CA ARG A 97 -9.40 0.41 -18.24
C ARG A 97 -10.10 0.51 -19.57
N SER A 98 -9.71 -0.32 -20.54
CA SER A 98 -10.32 -0.44 -21.88
C SER A 98 -9.96 -1.79 -22.51
N ALA A 99 -10.47 -2.07 -23.69
CA ALA A 99 -10.12 -3.29 -24.43
C ALA A 99 -8.61 -3.35 -24.78
N GLN A 100 -7.92 -2.21 -24.85
CA GLN A 100 -6.51 -2.09 -25.23
C GLN A 100 -5.59 -1.71 -24.07
N SER A 101 -6.14 -1.30 -22.93
CA SER A 101 -5.34 -0.81 -21.79
C SER A 101 -5.76 -1.50 -20.51
N SER A 102 -4.80 -2.11 -19.85
CA SER A 102 -4.97 -2.67 -18.51
C SER A 102 -3.86 -2.17 -17.59
N SER A 103 -4.17 -2.01 -16.34
CA SER A 103 -3.18 -1.79 -15.29
C SER A 103 -3.31 -2.89 -14.24
N GLY A 104 -2.23 -3.14 -13.54
CA GLY A 104 -2.26 -4.06 -12.42
C GLY A 104 -1.95 -3.34 -11.12
N LYS A 105 -2.55 -3.82 -10.06
CA LYS A 105 -2.33 -3.33 -8.71
C LYS A 105 -2.06 -4.50 -7.78
N CYS A 106 -1.05 -4.37 -6.94
CA CYS A 106 -0.80 -5.32 -5.87
C CYS A 106 -0.37 -4.58 -4.61
N GLY A 107 -0.57 -5.18 -3.47
CA GLY A 107 -0.21 -4.52 -2.22
C GLY A 107 -0.65 -5.28 -0.98
N PHE A 108 -0.58 -4.56 0.12
CA PHE A 108 -0.96 -5.04 1.43
C PHE A 108 -1.93 -4.06 2.09
N GLU A 109 -2.88 -4.61 2.82
CA GLU A 109 -3.70 -3.86 3.75
C GLU A 109 -3.48 -4.38 5.16
N ALA A 110 -3.36 -3.48 6.13
CA ALA A 110 -3.16 -3.81 7.53
C ALA A 110 -4.00 -2.93 8.43
N VAL A 111 -4.45 -3.51 9.54
CA VAL A 111 -5.11 -2.77 10.61
C VAL A 111 -4.14 -2.61 11.77
N LYS A 112 -3.99 -1.37 12.24
CA LYS A 112 -3.23 -1.06 13.45
C LYS A 112 -4.06 -0.12 14.34
N GLY A 113 -4.59 -0.67 15.43
CA GLY A 113 -5.52 0.08 16.28
C GLY A 113 -6.80 0.46 15.53
N THR A 114 -7.08 1.75 15.46
CA THR A 114 -8.23 2.30 14.72
C THR A 114 -7.90 2.67 13.27
N LYS A 115 -6.68 2.41 12.83
CA LYS A 115 -6.19 2.83 11.51
C LYS A 115 -6.10 1.67 10.53
N LEU A 116 -6.50 1.94 9.30
CA LEU A 116 -6.33 1.07 8.16
C LEU A 116 -5.20 1.64 7.29
N ILE A 117 -4.18 0.83 7.03
CA ILE A 117 -3.06 1.18 6.16
C ILE A 117 -3.18 0.38 4.87
N THR A 118 -3.07 1.04 3.74
CA THR A 118 -2.91 0.37 2.45
C THR A 118 -1.61 0.83 1.81
N ILE A 119 -0.78 -0.11 1.41
CA ILE A 119 0.42 0.15 0.63
C ILE A 119 0.36 -0.69 -0.64
N SER A 120 0.40 -0.05 -1.79
CA SER A 120 0.20 -0.71 -3.06
C SER A 120 1.07 -0.15 -4.17
N VAL A 121 1.39 -1.01 -5.13
CA VAL A 121 2.05 -0.64 -6.38
C VAL A 121 1.08 -0.84 -7.53
N THR A 122 0.90 0.22 -8.31
CA THR A 122 0.17 0.20 -9.57
C THR A 122 1.17 0.27 -10.71
N ASP A 123 0.98 -0.56 -11.71
CA ASP A 123 1.86 -0.67 -12.85
C ASP A 123 1.00 -0.60 -14.13
N ASP A 124 1.34 0.32 -15.02
CA ASP A 124 0.66 0.57 -16.29
C ASP A 124 1.23 -0.25 -17.46
N ALA A 125 2.20 -1.14 -17.20
CA ALA A 125 2.81 -1.95 -18.24
C ALA A 125 1.79 -2.88 -18.93
N GLU A 126 1.86 -2.97 -20.26
CA GLU A 126 0.93 -3.73 -21.10
C GLU A 126 0.94 -5.25 -20.86
N LYS A 127 1.98 -5.76 -20.20
CA LYS A 127 2.15 -7.19 -19.93
C LYS A 127 2.16 -7.42 -18.42
N GLN A 128 0.98 -7.51 -17.84
CA GLN A 128 0.88 -7.83 -16.42
C GLN A 128 0.26 -9.20 -16.23
N ASP A 129 1.06 -10.09 -15.72
CA ASP A 129 0.64 -11.41 -15.28
C ASP A 129 0.67 -11.50 -13.73
N ILE A 130 0.01 -12.52 -13.23
CA ILE A 130 -0.02 -12.78 -11.77
C ILE A 130 1.36 -13.12 -11.22
N ALA A 131 2.21 -13.76 -12.00
CA ALA A 131 3.59 -14.05 -11.57
C ALA A 131 4.39 -12.78 -11.31
N GLY A 132 4.29 -11.79 -12.20
CA GLY A 132 4.92 -10.46 -12.00
C GLY A 132 4.36 -9.72 -10.79
N LYS A 133 3.07 -9.85 -10.51
CA LYS A 133 2.45 -9.29 -9.30
C LYS A 133 2.99 -9.94 -8.03
N LYS A 134 3.16 -11.24 -8.03
CA LYS A 134 3.73 -11.97 -6.91
C LYS A 134 5.17 -11.54 -6.64
N GLU A 135 5.96 -11.36 -7.68
CA GLU A 135 7.33 -10.85 -7.56
C GLU A 135 7.35 -9.44 -6.95
N MET A 136 6.46 -8.55 -7.39
CA MET A 136 6.33 -7.21 -6.82
C MET A 136 5.87 -7.24 -5.36
N LEU A 137 4.94 -8.12 -5.00
CA LEU A 137 4.52 -8.31 -3.61
C LEU A 137 5.69 -8.72 -2.72
N ASP A 138 6.55 -9.63 -3.19
CA ASP A 138 7.70 -10.09 -2.45
C ASP A 138 8.72 -8.94 -2.22
N LYS A 139 8.89 -8.06 -3.19
CA LYS A 139 9.72 -6.85 -3.05
C LYS A 139 9.09 -5.82 -2.11
N LEU A 140 7.78 -5.66 -2.16
CA LEU A 140 7.04 -4.68 -1.37
C LEU A 140 6.91 -5.10 0.11
N ARG A 141 6.88 -6.39 0.40
CA ARG A 141 6.62 -6.92 1.75
C ARG A 141 7.51 -6.32 2.84
N PRO A 142 8.84 -6.26 2.71
CA PRO A 142 9.68 -5.65 3.74
C PRO A 142 9.36 -4.18 3.98
N LEU A 143 9.03 -3.45 2.93
CA LEU A 143 8.66 -2.03 3.02
C LEU A 143 7.30 -1.86 3.69
N ALA A 144 6.33 -2.71 3.38
CA ALA A 144 5.03 -2.71 4.02
C ALA A 144 5.14 -2.99 5.53
N GLN A 145 6.01 -3.91 5.93
CA GLN A 145 6.30 -4.19 7.33
C GLN A 145 6.89 -2.98 8.05
N LYS A 146 7.86 -2.31 7.44
CA LYS A 146 8.45 -1.09 7.98
C LYS A 146 7.43 0.05 8.10
N ALA A 147 6.62 0.24 7.09
CA ALA A 147 5.57 1.26 7.11
C ALA A 147 4.57 1.02 8.24
N ALA A 148 4.13 -0.21 8.44
CA ALA A 148 3.25 -0.57 9.53
C ALA A 148 3.89 -0.33 10.91
N GLN A 149 5.18 -0.60 11.06
CA GLN A 149 5.91 -0.35 12.31
C GLN A 149 6.08 1.14 12.62
N ARG A 150 6.16 1.98 11.59
CA ARG A 150 6.31 3.44 11.72
C ARG A 150 5.00 4.16 12.05
N LEU A 151 3.89 3.51 11.89
CA LEU A 151 2.59 4.05 12.26
C LEU A 151 2.36 3.91 13.76
#